data_b4b4a6172522d3fab6de4e82e8f4663c
#
_entry.id   b4b4a6172522d3fab6de4e82e8f4663c
#
_cell.length_a   1.000
_cell.length_b   1.000
_cell.length_c   1.000
_cell.angle_alpha   90.00
_cell.angle_beta   90.00
_cell.angle_gamma   90.00
#
_symmetry.space_group_name_H-M   'P 1'
#
loop_
_entity.id
_entity.type
_entity.pdbx_description
1 polymer ?
#
loop_
_entity_poly.entity_id
_entity_poly.type
_entity_poly.pdbx_seq_one_letter_code
_entity_poly.pdbx_strand_id
1 'polypeptide(L)'
;MKMNNKLKYFGMKWIQILFLLGISSFITTCKKDHLLDCITSSGDIVSEFRPATPFVRVEMEDHVDLVIHKSTKPSIRVTAGSHLIDGIITELSNGVLYIRNENRCNWVRSFKNQYTVDIGIDSLQSIATFGNGNITCADTLSAYEFTFDSWNASGSMDLLLHCERSHL
;
A
#
# COMPACT_ATOMS: atom_id res chain seq x y z
N MET A 1 34.39 -64.67 11.10
CA MET A 1 33.35 -63.97 11.93
C MET A 1 32.31 -63.41 10.99
N LYS A 2 31.16 -64.10 10.76
CA LYS A 2 30.12 -63.74 9.82
C LYS A 2 29.18 -62.69 10.53
N MET A 3 29.33 -61.45 10.22
CA MET A 3 28.49 -60.43 10.75
C MET A 3 27.06 -60.47 10.11
N ASN A 4 26.06 -60.56 10.97
CA ASN A 4 24.68 -60.95 10.66
C ASN A 4 23.99 -59.91 9.75
N ASN A 5 23.73 -60.27 8.49
CA ASN A 5 23.12 -59.40 7.48
C ASN A 5 21.73 -58.83 7.90
N LYS A 6 21.03 -59.48 8.84
CA LYS A 6 19.74 -59.03 9.34
C LYS A 6 19.81 -57.68 10.09
N LEU A 7 20.93 -57.40 10.80
CA LEU A 7 21.10 -56.13 11.52
C LEU A 7 21.32 -54.96 10.58
N LYS A 8 22.00 -55.16 9.45
CA LYS A 8 22.18 -54.09 8.41
C LYS A 8 20.87 -53.68 7.75
N TYR A 9 20.00 -54.64 7.44
CA TYR A 9 18.71 -54.34 6.83
C TYR A 9 17.73 -53.64 7.80
N PHE A 10 17.83 -53.93 9.08
CA PHE A 10 17.01 -53.25 10.10
C PHE A 10 17.40 -51.80 10.27
N GLY A 11 18.68 -51.47 10.37
CA GLY A 11 19.18 -50.11 10.45
C GLY A 11 18.87 -49.26 9.22
N MET A 12 18.96 -49.87 8.01
CA MET A 12 18.70 -49.17 6.75
C MET A 12 17.21 -48.78 6.57
N LYS A 13 16.28 -49.63 7.06
CA LYS A 13 14.84 -49.29 7.05
C LYS A 13 14.50 -48.17 8.01
N TRP A 14 15.12 -48.09 9.16
CA TRP A 14 14.90 -46.98 10.11
C TRP A 14 15.43 -45.65 9.59
N ILE A 15 16.57 -45.65 8.90
CA ILE A 15 17.13 -44.44 8.27
C ILE A 15 16.21 -43.97 7.15
N GLN A 16 15.63 -44.87 6.35
CA GLN A 16 14.67 -44.49 5.30
C GLN A 16 13.36 -43.90 5.89
N ILE A 17 12.86 -44.44 6.99
CA ILE A 17 11.67 -43.92 7.69
C ILE A 17 11.94 -42.53 8.28
N LEU A 18 13.11 -42.33 8.90
CA LEU A 18 13.51 -41.02 9.42
C LEU A 18 13.69 -39.97 8.30
N PHE A 19 14.21 -40.40 7.14
CA PHE A 19 14.36 -39.52 5.98
C PHE A 19 13.00 -39.12 5.38
N LEU A 20 12.05 -40.05 5.30
CA LEU A 20 10.68 -39.80 4.85
C LEU A 20 9.89 -38.89 5.83
N LEU A 21 10.08 -39.08 7.14
CA LEU A 21 9.50 -38.20 8.16
C LEU A 21 10.10 -36.82 8.14
N GLY A 22 11.40 -36.66 7.86
CA GLY A 22 12.07 -35.36 7.70
C GLY A 22 11.56 -34.56 6.50
N ILE A 23 11.27 -35.21 5.36
CA ILE A 23 10.75 -34.58 4.15
C ILE A 23 9.31 -34.12 4.37
N SER A 24 8.50 -34.86 5.14
CA SER A 24 7.10 -34.46 5.45
C SER A 24 6.99 -33.17 6.26
N SER A 25 8.02 -32.80 7.02
CA SER A 25 8.02 -31.58 7.84
C SER A 25 8.26 -30.28 7.04
N PHE A 26 8.71 -30.36 5.79
CA PHE A 26 9.00 -29.20 4.95
C PHE A 26 7.82 -28.72 4.11
N ILE A 27 6.68 -29.43 4.10
CA ILE A 27 5.54 -29.07 3.23
C ILE A 27 4.48 -28.19 3.90
N THR A 28 4.65 -27.76 5.16
CA THR A 28 3.63 -27.02 5.91
C THR A 28 3.82 -25.50 5.94
N THR A 29 4.68 -24.92 5.09
CA THR A 29 4.83 -23.47 4.96
C THR A 29 4.41 -22.93 3.59
N CYS A 30 3.37 -23.50 2.96
CA CYS A 30 2.64 -22.76 1.96
C CYS A 30 1.69 -21.78 2.69
N LYS A 31 2.11 -20.51 2.84
CA LYS A 31 1.15 -19.41 3.01
C LYS A 31 0.14 -19.56 1.88
N LYS A 32 -1.15 -19.46 2.22
CA LYS A 32 -2.25 -19.42 1.26
C LYS A 32 -1.83 -18.55 0.09
N ASP A 33 -1.60 -19.16 -1.05
CA ASP A 33 -1.28 -18.46 -2.28
C ASP A 33 -2.48 -17.60 -2.64
N HIS A 34 -2.29 -16.30 -2.62
CA HIS A 34 -3.24 -15.27 -3.04
C HIS A 34 -3.45 -15.24 -4.57
N LEU A 35 -3.28 -16.38 -5.25
CA LEU A 35 -3.48 -16.51 -6.71
C LEU A 35 -4.89 -16.13 -7.15
N LEU A 36 -5.87 -16.25 -6.25
CA LEU A 36 -7.26 -15.87 -6.53
C LEU A 36 -7.51 -14.36 -6.33
N ASP A 37 -6.65 -13.64 -5.60
CA ASP A 37 -6.80 -12.20 -5.37
C ASP A 37 -6.73 -11.40 -6.67
N CYS A 38 -6.00 -11.90 -7.67
CA CYS A 38 -5.89 -11.26 -8.99
C CYS A 38 -7.14 -11.41 -9.86
N ILE A 39 -8.03 -12.32 -9.54
CA ILE A 39 -9.25 -12.62 -10.33
C ILE A 39 -10.48 -12.06 -9.63
N THR A 40 -10.37 -11.66 -8.37
CA THR A 40 -11.50 -11.10 -7.61
C THR A 40 -11.89 -9.73 -8.15
N SER A 41 -13.18 -9.49 -8.30
CA SER A 41 -13.74 -8.17 -8.61
C SER A 41 -13.31 -7.14 -7.56
N SER A 42 -13.19 -5.87 -7.94
CA SER A 42 -12.92 -4.76 -6.99
C SER A 42 -14.02 -4.57 -5.94
N GLY A 43 -15.20 -5.15 -6.17
CA GLY A 43 -16.38 -4.93 -5.34
C GLY A 43 -17.04 -3.57 -5.61
N ASP A 44 -18.06 -3.23 -4.82
CA ASP A 44 -18.74 -1.94 -4.89
C ASP A 44 -17.83 -0.83 -4.35
N ILE A 45 -17.96 0.39 -4.85
CA ILE A 45 -17.22 1.53 -4.35
C ILE A 45 -17.73 1.90 -2.96
N VAL A 46 -16.82 1.93 -2.01
CA VAL A 46 -17.07 2.31 -0.62
C VAL A 46 -16.11 3.40 -0.17
N SER A 47 -16.47 4.12 0.87
CA SER A 47 -15.63 5.15 1.47
C SER A 47 -15.51 4.95 2.98
N GLU A 48 -14.32 5.13 3.51
CA GLU A 48 -14.04 5.03 4.93
C GLU A 48 -13.26 6.24 5.44
N PHE A 49 -13.63 6.72 6.62
CA PHE A 49 -12.83 7.70 7.33
C PHE A 49 -11.72 7.01 8.13
N ARG A 50 -10.52 7.57 8.05
CA ARG A 50 -9.36 7.12 8.82
C ARG A 50 -9.05 8.12 9.93
N PRO A 51 -8.46 7.67 11.05
CA PRO A 51 -8.01 8.58 12.11
C PRO A 51 -7.05 9.64 11.54
N ALA A 52 -7.27 10.90 11.90
CA ALA A 52 -6.44 12.00 11.43
C ALA A 52 -5.99 12.86 12.61
N THR A 53 -4.68 13.09 12.69
CA THR A 53 -4.05 14.11 13.52
C THR A 53 -3.46 15.18 12.62
N PRO A 54 -3.12 16.39 13.10
CA PRO A 54 -2.55 17.43 12.26
C PRO A 54 -1.29 16.97 11.51
N PHE A 55 -1.28 17.22 10.21
CA PHE A 55 -0.13 16.98 9.32
C PHE A 55 -0.04 18.12 8.30
N VAL A 56 1.13 18.34 7.75
CA VAL A 56 1.40 19.40 6.76
C VAL A 56 2.21 18.88 5.57
N ARG A 57 2.58 17.60 5.60
CA ARG A 57 3.33 16.93 4.53
C ARG A 57 2.61 15.67 4.09
N VAL A 58 2.70 15.35 2.81
CA VAL A 58 2.12 14.15 2.22
C VAL A 58 3.19 13.45 1.41
N GLU A 59 3.35 12.15 1.63
CA GLU A 59 4.15 11.26 0.79
C GLU A 59 3.25 10.17 0.22
N MET A 60 3.23 10.03 -1.10
CA MET A 60 2.36 9.08 -1.76
C MET A 60 3.13 8.19 -2.72
N GLU A 61 2.82 6.90 -2.67
CA GLU A 61 3.40 5.87 -3.50
C GLU A 61 2.32 5.22 -4.35
N ASP A 62 2.73 4.57 -5.44
CA ASP A 62 1.87 3.80 -6.32
C ASP A 62 0.77 4.62 -7.02
N HIS A 63 -0.31 3.95 -7.38
CA HIS A 63 -1.43 4.51 -8.12
C HIS A 63 -2.59 4.84 -7.17
N VAL A 64 -2.54 6.05 -6.58
CA VAL A 64 -3.60 6.58 -5.71
C VAL A 64 -3.82 8.04 -6.08
N ASP A 65 -5.05 8.44 -6.35
CA ASP A 65 -5.41 9.83 -6.57
C ASP A 65 -5.58 10.55 -5.22
N LEU A 66 -5.02 11.76 -5.12
CA LEU A 66 -5.11 12.60 -3.94
C LEU A 66 -6.01 13.79 -4.22
N VAL A 67 -7.03 13.99 -3.39
CA VAL A 67 -7.92 15.15 -3.43
C VAL A 67 -7.74 15.93 -2.14
N ILE A 68 -7.43 17.22 -2.25
CA ILE A 68 -7.13 18.08 -1.12
C ILE A 68 -8.23 19.12 -0.97
N HIS A 69 -8.73 19.28 0.24
CA HIS A 69 -9.72 20.28 0.63
C HIS A 69 -9.19 21.14 1.76
N LYS A 70 -9.49 22.45 1.72
CA LYS A 70 -9.19 23.33 2.85
C LYS A 70 -10.11 23.01 4.03
N SER A 71 -9.52 22.70 5.18
CA SER A 71 -10.26 22.41 6.40
C SER A 71 -9.43 22.73 7.63
N THR A 72 -10.04 23.39 8.60
CA THR A 72 -9.40 23.65 9.91
C THR A 72 -9.29 22.41 10.78
N LYS A 73 -10.02 21.33 10.43
CA LYS A 73 -9.95 20.04 11.11
C LYS A 73 -9.33 19.01 10.15
N PRO A 74 -8.23 18.37 10.54
CA PRO A 74 -7.65 17.34 9.70
C PRO A 74 -8.62 16.18 9.49
N SER A 75 -8.71 15.68 8.27
CA SER A 75 -9.54 14.52 7.92
C SER A 75 -8.87 13.72 6.82
N ILE A 76 -9.12 12.42 6.82
CA ILE A 76 -8.67 11.48 5.80
C ILE A 76 -9.85 10.59 5.47
N ARG A 77 -10.22 10.54 4.19
CA ARG A 77 -11.24 9.63 3.66
C ARG A 77 -10.66 8.85 2.51
N VAL A 78 -10.72 7.54 2.60
CA VAL A 78 -10.28 6.63 1.54
C VAL A 78 -11.51 6.14 0.79
N THR A 79 -11.48 6.16 -0.53
CA THR A 79 -12.52 5.64 -1.42
C THR A 79 -11.91 4.64 -2.39
N ALA A 80 -12.43 3.42 -2.40
CA ALA A 80 -11.98 2.33 -3.26
C ALA A 80 -13.05 1.25 -3.39
N GLY A 81 -12.79 0.24 -4.20
CA GLY A 81 -13.62 -0.96 -4.21
C GLY A 81 -13.56 -1.69 -2.85
N SER A 82 -14.68 -2.24 -2.39
CA SER A 82 -14.82 -2.87 -1.07
C SER A 82 -13.85 -4.02 -0.81
N HIS A 83 -13.33 -4.68 -1.85
CA HIS A 83 -12.31 -5.72 -1.71
C HIS A 83 -10.88 -5.18 -1.79
N LEU A 84 -10.71 -3.87 -1.97
CA LEU A 84 -9.42 -3.22 -2.21
C LEU A 84 -9.11 -2.11 -1.20
N ILE A 85 -10.13 -1.62 -0.49
CA ILE A 85 -10.01 -0.47 0.40
C ILE A 85 -9.05 -0.72 1.56
N ASP A 86 -9.00 -1.95 2.06
CA ASP A 86 -8.07 -2.36 3.12
C ASP A 86 -6.60 -2.33 2.68
N GLY A 87 -6.34 -2.45 1.38
CA GLY A 87 -5.01 -2.37 0.80
C GLY A 87 -4.53 -0.94 0.55
N ILE A 88 -5.39 0.07 0.73
CA ILE A 88 -4.98 1.47 0.72
C ILE A 88 -4.57 1.87 2.13
N ILE A 89 -3.28 1.96 2.34
CA ILE A 89 -2.70 2.27 3.64
C ILE A 89 -2.53 3.78 3.79
N THR A 90 -3.00 4.30 4.91
CA THR A 90 -2.77 5.70 5.32
C THR A 90 -2.16 5.69 6.71
N GLU A 91 -0.95 6.20 6.83
CA GLU A 91 -0.19 6.24 8.06
C GLU A 91 0.26 7.67 8.39
N LEU A 92 0.03 8.10 9.62
CA LEU A 92 0.46 9.41 10.10
C LEU A 92 1.65 9.25 11.04
N SER A 93 2.78 9.85 10.68
CA SER A 93 3.98 9.86 11.51
C SER A 93 4.71 11.19 11.38
N ASN A 94 5.06 11.80 12.51
CA ASN A 94 5.85 13.04 12.56
C ASN A 94 5.33 14.19 11.69
N GLY A 95 3.99 14.33 11.58
CA GLY A 95 3.36 15.36 10.76
C GLY A 95 3.41 15.10 9.25
N VAL A 96 3.71 13.87 8.85
CA VAL A 96 3.66 13.37 7.47
C VAL A 96 2.54 12.36 7.35
N LEU A 97 1.72 12.50 6.32
CA LEU A 97 0.78 11.47 5.88
C LEU A 97 1.43 10.63 4.79
N TYR A 98 1.64 9.36 5.07
CA TYR A 98 2.08 8.36 4.11
C TYR A 98 0.89 7.64 3.50
N ILE A 99 0.83 7.60 2.18
CA ILE A 99 -0.23 6.93 1.41
C ILE A 99 0.41 5.88 0.52
N ARG A 100 0.00 4.62 0.68
CA ARG A 100 0.51 3.49 -0.12
C ARG A 100 -0.63 2.62 -0.60
N ASN A 101 -0.46 2.00 -1.75
CA ASN A 101 -1.38 1.01 -2.28
C ASN A 101 -0.73 -0.38 -2.27
N GLU A 102 -0.98 -1.15 -1.22
CA GLU A 102 -0.45 -2.51 -1.06
C GLU A 102 -1.29 -3.58 -1.78
N ASN A 103 -2.31 -3.18 -2.53
CA ASN A 103 -3.11 -4.10 -3.33
C ASN A 103 -2.25 -4.77 -4.40
N ARG A 104 -2.29 -6.09 -4.44
CA ARG A 104 -1.61 -6.89 -5.46
C ARG A 104 -2.41 -6.90 -6.75
N CYS A 105 -1.70 -7.14 -7.86
CA CYS A 105 -2.31 -7.35 -9.18
C CYS A 105 -3.05 -6.12 -9.76
N ASN A 106 -2.66 -4.92 -9.38
CA ASN A 106 -3.21 -3.68 -9.93
C ASN A 106 -3.12 -3.61 -11.47
N TRP A 107 -2.12 -4.29 -12.07
CA TRP A 107 -1.90 -4.38 -13.52
C TRP A 107 -2.89 -5.30 -14.26
N VAL A 108 -3.51 -6.27 -13.56
CA VAL A 108 -4.52 -7.19 -14.16
C VAL A 108 -5.92 -6.57 -14.07
N ARG A 109 -6.15 -5.82 -12.99
CA ARG A 109 -7.43 -5.14 -12.76
C ARG A 109 -7.41 -3.88 -13.62
N SER A 110 -8.37 -3.78 -14.52
CA SER A 110 -8.57 -2.65 -15.43
C SER A 110 -8.20 -1.31 -14.75
N PHE A 111 -7.49 -0.42 -15.45
CA PHE A 111 -7.17 0.97 -15.06
C PHE A 111 -8.39 1.83 -14.63
N LYS A 112 -9.57 1.25 -14.54
CA LYS A 112 -10.81 1.87 -14.06
C LYS A 112 -10.97 1.83 -12.54
N ASN A 113 -10.11 1.14 -11.80
CA ASN A 113 -10.17 1.15 -10.35
C ASN A 113 -9.63 2.48 -9.86
N GLN A 114 -10.53 3.33 -9.40
CA GLN A 114 -10.18 4.58 -8.75
C GLN A 114 -9.84 4.29 -7.28
N TYR A 115 -8.64 4.64 -6.90
CA TYR A 115 -8.21 4.68 -5.51
C TYR A 115 -8.03 6.15 -5.16
N THR A 116 -8.92 6.68 -4.37
CA THR A 116 -8.90 8.10 -4.03
C THR A 116 -8.72 8.27 -2.53
N VAL A 117 -7.79 9.12 -2.14
CA VAL A 117 -7.64 9.59 -0.77
C VAL A 117 -7.97 11.07 -0.74
N ASP A 118 -9.07 11.40 -0.07
CA ASP A 118 -9.47 12.78 0.19
C ASP A 118 -8.91 13.22 1.53
N ILE A 119 -8.22 14.36 1.56
CA ILE A 119 -7.69 14.94 2.80
C ILE A 119 -8.22 16.34 3.03
N GLY A 120 -8.57 16.61 4.30
CA GLY A 120 -8.89 17.96 4.76
C GLY A 120 -7.72 18.50 5.58
N ILE A 121 -7.14 19.64 5.18
CA ILE A 121 -6.02 20.30 5.86
C ILE A 121 -6.13 21.83 5.77
N ASP A 122 -5.54 22.53 6.72
CA ASP A 122 -5.51 23.99 6.73
C ASP A 122 -4.33 24.55 5.92
N SER A 123 -3.17 23.90 6.01
CA SER A 123 -1.95 24.29 5.30
C SER A 123 -1.16 23.08 4.83
N LEU A 124 -0.42 23.25 3.73
CA LEU A 124 0.38 22.21 3.12
C LEU A 124 1.81 22.74 2.88
N GLN A 125 2.82 22.03 3.37
CA GLN A 125 4.23 22.39 3.22
C GLN A 125 4.93 21.59 2.12
N SER A 126 4.60 20.31 1.98
CA SER A 126 5.18 19.50 0.90
C SER A 126 4.30 18.35 0.47
N ILE A 127 4.47 17.97 -0.79
CA ILE A 127 4.03 16.72 -1.35
C ILE A 127 5.23 16.05 -2.02
N ALA A 128 5.46 14.78 -1.68
CA ALA A 128 6.37 13.90 -2.41
C ALA A 128 5.57 12.77 -3.05
N THR A 129 5.79 12.51 -4.34
CA THR A 129 5.10 11.43 -5.05
C THR A 129 6.09 10.50 -5.74
N PHE A 130 5.87 9.19 -5.53
CA PHE A 130 6.65 8.09 -6.09
C PHE A 130 5.79 7.20 -7.00
N GLY A 131 4.67 7.71 -7.48
CA GLY A 131 3.67 6.98 -8.25
C GLY A 131 3.06 7.79 -9.38
N ASN A 132 1.97 7.29 -9.96
CA ASN A 132 1.27 7.87 -11.10
C ASN A 132 -0.16 8.31 -10.79
N GLY A 133 -0.49 8.55 -9.52
CA GLY A 133 -1.77 9.13 -9.12
C GLY A 133 -1.86 10.62 -9.44
N ASN A 134 -3.09 11.11 -9.62
CA ASN A 134 -3.35 12.52 -9.82
C ASN A 134 -3.50 13.24 -8.48
N ILE A 135 -3.05 14.49 -8.42
CA ILE A 135 -3.17 15.34 -7.24
C ILE A 135 -4.02 16.53 -7.62
N THR A 136 -5.15 16.72 -6.94
CA THR A 136 -6.06 17.83 -7.20
C THR A 136 -6.41 18.55 -5.90
N CYS A 137 -6.56 19.87 -5.99
CA CYS A 137 -7.04 20.69 -4.90
C CYS A 137 -8.14 21.62 -5.42
N ALA A 138 -9.34 21.49 -4.85
CA ALA A 138 -10.48 22.33 -5.22
C ALA A 138 -10.44 23.72 -4.57
N ASP A 139 -9.64 23.88 -3.51
CA ASP A 139 -9.56 25.07 -2.69
C ASP A 139 -8.18 25.74 -2.81
N THR A 140 -8.10 27.02 -2.45
CA THR A 140 -6.81 27.69 -2.31
C THR A 140 -6.22 27.39 -0.94
N LEU A 141 -5.10 26.65 -0.91
CA LEU A 141 -4.34 26.39 0.28
C LEU A 141 -3.34 27.49 0.56
N SER A 142 -3.05 27.71 1.82
CA SER A 142 -2.04 28.68 2.26
C SER A 142 -0.81 27.94 2.77
N ALA A 143 0.37 28.37 2.32
CA ALA A 143 1.65 27.88 2.82
C ALA A 143 2.66 29.03 2.83
N TYR A 144 3.55 29.08 3.82
CA TYR A 144 4.69 29.99 3.78
C TYR A 144 5.69 29.54 2.71
N GLU A 145 5.99 28.25 2.71
CA GLU A 145 6.89 27.60 1.76
C GLU A 145 6.25 26.28 1.33
N PHE A 146 6.30 25.99 0.04
CA PHE A 146 5.78 24.75 -0.52
C PHE A 146 6.83 24.06 -1.38
N THR A 147 7.04 22.77 -1.15
CA THR A 147 7.93 21.90 -1.93
C THR A 147 7.14 20.79 -2.58
N PHE A 148 7.39 20.56 -3.87
CA PHE A 148 6.88 19.42 -4.59
C PHE A 148 8.03 18.59 -5.14
N ASP A 149 8.11 17.34 -4.71
CA ASP A 149 9.10 16.36 -5.17
C ASP A 149 8.40 15.23 -5.94
N SER A 150 8.82 15.01 -7.18
CA SER A 150 8.28 13.97 -8.05
C SER A 150 9.38 13.01 -8.51
N TRP A 151 9.26 11.74 -8.12
CA TRP A 151 10.22 10.69 -8.44
C TRP A 151 9.57 9.60 -9.31
N ASN A 152 9.95 9.53 -10.60
CA ASN A 152 9.38 8.57 -11.56
C ASN A 152 7.85 8.61 -11.64
N ALA A 153 7.24 9.76 -11.34
CA ALA A 153 5.80 9.94 -11.36
C ALA A 153 5.33 10.34 -12.76
N SER A 154 4.15 9.89 -13.16
CA SER A 154 3.49 10.23 -14.43
C SER A 154 2.08 10.78 -14.27
N GLY A 155 1.65 11.04 -13.03
CA GLY A 155 0.38 11.67 -12.71
C GLY A 155 0.37 13.17 -13.02
N SER A 156 -0.82 13.78 -12.95
CA SER A 156 -1.03 15.22 -13.06
C SER A 156 -1.15 15.85 -11.67
N MET A 157 -0.73 17.11 -11.57
CA MET A 157 -0.93 17.92 -10.38
C MET A 157 -1.65 19.21 -10.73
N ASP A 158 -2.77 19.47 -10.06
CA ASP A 158 -3.54 20.71 -10.15
C ASP A 158 -3.79 21.23 -8.74
N LEU A 159 -2.97 22.22 -8.33
CA LEU A 159 -3.00 22.81 -7.00
C LEU A 159 -3.17 24.32 -7.08
N LEU A 160 -4.09 24.85 -6.29
CA LEU A 160 -4.24 26.27 -6.06
C LEU A 160 -3.55 26.65 -4.73
N LEU A 161 -2.38 27.28 -4.83
CA LEU A 161 -1.56 27.64 -3.69
C LEU A 161 -1.38 29.14 -3.57
N HIS A 162 -1.56 29.65 -2.36
CA HIS A 162 -1.08 30.97 -1.96
C HIS A 162 0.16 30.77 -1.09
N CYS A 163 1.34 30.92 -1.67
CA CYS A 163 2.61 30.74 -0.97
C CYS A 163 3.60 31.87 -1.28
N GLU A 164 4.50 32.15 -0.33
CA GLU A 164 5.57 33.13 -0.53
C GLU A 164 6.75 32.54 -1.31
N ARG A 165 6.99 31.23 -1.16
CA ARG A 165 8.06 30.50 -1.84
C ARG A 165 7.57 29.13 -2.29
N SER A 166 7.94 28.73 -3.52
CA SER A 166 7.67 27.39 -4.03
C SER A 166 8.92 26.77 -4.66
N HIS A 167 9.10 25.48 -4.44
CA HIS A 167 10.15 24.63 -5.03
C HIS A 167 9.46 23.46 -5.76
N LEU A 168 9.76 23.30 -7.05
CA LEU A 168 9.18 22.28 -7.94
C LEU A 168 10.28 21.44 -8.60
#